data_529ea9d4963e1a679cc8e16e980d12f6
#
_entry.id   529ea9d4963e1a679cc8e16e980d12f6
#
_cell.length_a   1.000
_cell.length_b   1.000
_cell.length_c   1.000
_cell.angle_alpha   90.00
_cell.angle_beta   90.00
_cell.angle_gamma   90.00
#
_symmetry.space_group_name_H-M   'P 1'
#
loop_
_entity.id
_entity.type
_entity.pdbx_description
1 polymer ?
#
loop_
_entity_poly.entity_id
_entity_poly.type
_entity_poly.pdbx_seq_one_letter_code
_entity_poly.pdbx_strand_id
1 'polypeptide(L)'
;MLESGEDPMYIARRVTRFAAEDVGLADPRALELSVAAFQACHLIGMPECSVHLTEAVIYNSLAPKSNAMEVAYMQAASDANRTVAEPVPLQIRNAPTRLMKDLDYGKGYVYAHDTEEKIADMECLPDNLRGREYYHPGDQGFEPRFKERYEAIRKWREEQKKK
;
A
#
# COMPACT_ATOMS: atom_id res chain seq x y z
N MET A 1 -14.75 -18.29 -19.22
CA MET A 1 -15.24 -16.90 -19.33
C MET A 1 -14.99 -16.35 -20.73
N LEU A 2 -13.77 -16.31 -21.28
CA LEU A 2 -13.54 -15.80 -22.65
C LEU A 2 -14.36 -16.56 -23.69
N GLU A 3 -14.30 -17.89 -23.69
CA GLU A 3 -15.08 -18.74 -24.61
C GLU A 3 -16.61 -18.62 -24.44
N SER A 4 -17.06 -18.06 -23.32
CA SER A 4 -18.48 -17.79 -23.05
C SER A 4 -18.86 -16.36 -23.43
N GLY A 5 -18.00 -15.59 -24.10
CA GLY A 5 -18.26 -14.26 -24.59
C GLY A 5 -18.12 -13.13 -23.56
N GLU A 6 -17.41 -13.39 -22.42
CA GLU A 6 -17.16 -12.36 -21.44
C GLU A 6 -16.13 -11.35 -21.96
N ASP A 7 -16.32 -10.06 -21.62
CA ASP A 7 -15.42 -8.98 -21.98
C ASP A 7 -13.99 -9.24 -21.41
N PRO A 8 -12.95 -9.34 -22.26
CA PRO A 8 -11.58 -9.54 -21.78
C PRO A 8 -11.10 -8.44 -20.84
N MET A 9 -11.59 -7.20 -20.99
CA MET A 9 -11.25 -6.11 -20.09
C MET A 9 -11.88 -6.29 -18.70
N TYR A 10 -13.08 -6.85 -18.62
CA TYR A 10 -13.70 -7.22 -17.36
C TYR A 10 -12.87 -8.29 -16.63
N ILE A 11 -12.45 -9.34 -17.35
CA ILE A 11 -11.61 -10.40 -16.79
C ILE A 11 -10.27 -9.83 -16.32
N ALA A 12 -9.61 -8.99 -17.12
CA ALA A 12 -8.35 -8.35 -16.79
C ALA A 12 -8.46 -7.51 -15.50
N ARG A 13 -9.55 -6.74 -15.34
CA ARG A 13 -9.81 -6.00 -14.08
C ARG A 13 -9.94 -6.92 -12.87
N ARG A 14 -10.64 -8.06 -13.03
CA ARG A 14 -10.80 -9.04 -11.95
C ARG A 14 -9.46 -9.68 -11.55
N VAL A 15 -8.63 -10.03 -12.54
CA VAL A 15 -7.29 -10.59 -12.32
C VAL A 15 -6.38 -9.57 -11.61
N THR A 16 -6.41 -8.31 -12.05
CA THR A 16 -5.63 -7.22 -11.42
C THR A 16 -6.07 -7.00 -9.97
N ARG A 17 -7.38 -7.00 -9.70
CA ARG A 17 -7.88 -6.88 -8.34
C ARG A 17 -7.46 -8.05 -7.47
N PHE A 18 -7.59 -9.27 -7.95
CA PHE A 18 -7.16 -10.47 -7.23
C PHE A 18 -5.67 -10.41 -6.86
N ALA A 19 -4.82 -9.97 -7.81
CA ALA A 19 -3.39 -9.83 -7.56
C ALA A 19 -3.09 -8.87 -6.38
N ALA A 20 -3.84 -7.79 -6.26
CA ALA A 20 -3.67 -6.82 -5.17
C ALA A 20 -4.29 -7.29 -3.84
N GLU A 21 -5.47 -7.93 -3.90
CA GLU A 21 -6.31 -8.28 -2.75
C GLU A 21 -5.88 -9.59 -2.08
N ASP A 22 -5.60 -10.64 -2.89
CA ASP A 22 -5.34 -11.99 -2.41
C ASP A 22 -3.85 -12.36 -2.40
N VAL A 23 -3.05 -11.83 -3.32
CA VAL A 23 -1.60 -12.05 -3.36
C VAL A 23 -0.88 -10.93 -2.59
N GLY A 24 -1.23 -9.69 -2.88
CA GLY A 24 -0.74 -8.51 -2.15
C GLY A 24 0.79 -8.43 -2.12
N LEU A 25 1.32 -8.12 -0.94
CA LEU A 25 2.76 -7.99 -0.71
C LEU A 25 3.50 -9.32 -0.49
N ALA A 26 2.78 -10.45 -0.48
CA ALA A 26 3.43 -11.76 -0.51
C ALA A 26 4.20 -11.97 -1.82
N ASP A 27 3.67 -11.45 -2.94
CA ASP A 27 4.38 -11.38 -4.22
C ASP A 27 3.94 -10.15 -5.04
N PRO A 28 4.64 -9.00 -4.90
CA PRO A 28 4.30 -7.76 -5.61
C PRO A 28 4.31 -7.89 -7.14
N ARG A 29 5.05 -8.85 -7.69
CA ARG A 29 5.12 -9.09 -9.13
C ARG A 29 3.79 -9.56 -9.71
N ALA A 30 2.93 -10.16 -8.91
CA ALA A 30 1.59 -10.58 -9.32
C ALA A 30 0.76 -9.38 -9.85
N LEU A 31 0.83 -8.24 -9.17
CA LEU A 31 0.16 -7.02 -9.61
C LEU A 31 0.79 -6.45 -10.89
N GLU A 32 2.13 -6.43 -11.00
CA GLU A 32 2.84 -5.95 -12.20
C GLU A 32 2.43 -6.74 -13.44
N LEU A 33 2.45 -8.08 -13.36
CA LEU A 33 2.04 -8.96 -14.46
C LEU A 33 0.56 -8.80 -14.80
N SER A 34 -0.30 -8.66 -13.81
CA SER A 34 -1.74 -8.46 -14.02
C SER A 34 -2.05 -7.13 -14.70
N VAL A 35 -1.32 -6.06 -14.36
CA VAL A 35 -1.43 -4.76 -15.03
C VAL A 35 -0.89 -4.84 -16.46
N ALA A 36 0.23 -5.54 -16.70
CA ALA A 36 0.75 -5.77 -18.04
C ALA A 36 -0.24 -6.54 -18.92
N ALA A 37 -0.87 -7.59 -18.38
CA ALA A 37 -1.93 -8.33 -19.07
C ALA A 37 -3.16 -7.47 -19.37
N PHE A 38 -3.56 -6.61 -18.44
CA PHE A 38 -4.63 -5.64 -18.65
C PHE A 38 -4.31 -4.68 -19.82
N GLN A 39 -3.08 -4.14 -19.85
CA GLN A 39 -2.62 -3.27 -20.92
C GLN A 39 -2.57 -4.02 -22.26
N ALA A 40 -2.10 -5.27 -22.28
CA ALA A 40 -2.08 -6.09 -23.48
C ALA A 40 -3.50 -6.31 -24.03
N CYS A 41 -4.48 -6.61 -23.17
CA CYS A 41 -5.89 -6.71 -23.61
C CYS A 41 -6.39 -5.44 -24.26
N HIS A 42 -6.02 -4.27 -23.73
CA HIS A 42 -6.42 -2.98 -24.29
C HIS A 42 -5.73 -2.67 -25.63
N LEU A 43 -4.45 -3.01 -25.77
CA LEU A 43 -3.63 -2.65 -26.92
C LEU A 43 -3.77 -3.63 -28.08
N ILE A 44 -3.86 -4.91 -27.80
CA ILE A 44 -3.82 -6.00 -28.79
C ILE A 44 -5.22 -6.50 -29.11
N GLY A 45 -6.06 -6.67 -28.07
CA GLY A 45 -7.41 -7.21 -28.20
C GLY A 45 -7.46 -8.72 -28.36
N MET A 46 -8.66 -9.24 -28.62
CA MET A 46 -8.89 -10.68 -28.88
C MET A 46 -8.60 -11.01 -30.36
N PRO A 47 -8.16 -12.24 -30.62
CA PRO A 47 -7.96 -13.37 -29.69
C PRO A 47 -6.59 -13.38 -28.97
N GLU A 48 -5.63 -12.58 -29.38
CA GLU A 48 -4.23 -12.66 -28.98
C GLU A 48 -4.02 -12.36 -27.48
N CYS A 49 -4.81 -11.45 -26.90
CA CYS A 49 -4.67 -11.11 -25.47
C CYS A 49 -5.07 -12.25 -24.53
N SER A 50 -5.71 -13.31 -25.02
CA SER A 50 -6.06 -14.50 -24.22
C SER A 50 -4.86 -15.16 -23.57
N VAL A 51 -3.72 -15.17 -24.27
CA VAL A 51 -2.46 -15.76 -23.77
C VAL A 51 -1.90 -14.91 -22.59
N HIS A 52 -1.94 -13.59 -22.70
CA HIS A 52 -1.47 -12.68 -21.65
C HIS A 52 -2.33 -12.79 -20.38
N LEU A 53 -3.65 -12.92 -20.54
CA LEU A 53 -4.56 -13.17 -19.42
C LEU A 53 -4.29 -14.52 -18.77
N THR A 54 -4.03 -15.55 -19.57
CA THR A 54 -3.72 -16.91 -19.08
C THR A 54 -2.42 -16.89 -18.27
N GLU A 55 -1.37 -16.20 -18.75
CA GLU A 55 -0.11 -16.03 -18.03
C GLU A 55 -0.35 -15.39 -16.65
N ALA A 56 -1.08 -14.27 -16.59
CA ALA A 56 -1.37 -13.59 -15.33
C ALA A 56 -2.21 -14.48 -14.39
N VAL A 57 -3.18 -15.24 -14.90
CA VAL A 57 -3.99 -16.15 -14.09
C VAL A 57 -3.16 -17.27 -13.51
N ILE A 58 -2.28 -17.91 -14.31
CA ILE A 58 -1.40 -18.97 -13.84
C ILE A 58 -0.47 -18.43 -12.76
N TYR A 59 0.17 -17.30 -13.02
CA TYR A 59 1.06 -16.68 -12.05
C TYR A 59 0.36 -16.40 -10.72
N ASN A 60 -0.77 -15.72 -10.76
CA ASN A 60 -1.57 -15.40 -9.58
C ASN A 60 -2.04 -16.67 -8.83
N SER A 61 -2.34 -17.75 -9.55
CA SER A 61 -2.78 -19.00 -8.93
C SER A 61 -1.68 -19.68 -8.12
N LEU A 62 -0.43 -19.58 -8.60
CA LEU A 62 0.73 -20.21 -7.98
C LEU A 62 1.44 -19.29 -6.96
N ALA A 63 1.22 -17.99 -7.00
CA ALA A 63 1.83 -17.03 -6.10
C ALA A 63 1.42 -17.29 -4.64
N PRO A 64 2.30 -17.02 -3.66
CA PRO A 64 1.93 -17.02 -2.25
C PRO A 64 0.81 -15.99 -2.00
N LYS A 65 -0.02 -16.22 -0.99
CA LYS A 65 -1.20 -15.42 -0.70
C LYS A 65 -1.05 -14.62 0.58
N SER A 66 -1.49 -13.35 0.53
CA SER A 66 -1.65 -12.52 1.71
C SER A 66 -2.70 -11.43 1.47
N ASN A 67 -3.67 -11.35 2.34
CA ASN A 67 -4.67 -10.28 2.37
C ASN A 67 -4.35 -9.18 3.39
N ALA A 68 -3.13 -9.16 3.94
CA ALA A 68 -2.73 -8.23 5.00
C ALA A 68 -2.93 -6.76 4.59
N MET A 69 -2.71 -6.43 3.32
CA MET A 69 -2.90 -5.08 2.78
C MET A 69 -4.38 -4.69 2.71
N GLU A 70 -5.27 -5.60 2.30
CA GLU A 70 -6.71 -5.36 2.27
C GLU A 70 -7.26 -5.15 3.68
N VAL A 71 -6.87 -6.00 4.62
CA VAL A 71 -7.25 -5.88 6.03
C VAL A 71 -6.80 -4.53 6.60
N ALA A 72 -5.56 -4.12 6.30
CA ALA A 72 -5.01 -2.81 6.69
C ALA A 72 -5.85 -1.66 6.14
N TYR A 73 -6.20 -1.71 4.86
CA TYR A 73 -7.05 -0.70 4.21
C TYR A 73 -8.45 -0.64 4.85
N MET A 74 -9.09 -1.78 5.07
CA MET A 74 -10.43 -1.83 5.68
C MET A 74 -10.44 -1.25 7.09
N GLN A 75 -9.42 -1.54 7.91
CA GLN A 75 -9.29 -1.00 9.26
C GLN A 75 -9.07 0.52 9.22
N ALA A 76 -8.17 0.99 8.36
CA ALA A 76 -7.91 2.42 8.18
C ALA A 76 -9.15 3.18 7.68
N ALA A 77 -9.88 2.62 6.71
CA ALA A 77 -11.12 3.19 6.22
C ALA A 77 -12.22 3.23 7.29
N SER A 78 -12.33 2.19 8.13
CA SER A 78 -13.25 2.16 9.26
C SER A 78 -12.94 3.26 10.28
N ASP A 79 -11.66 3.45 10.62
CA ASP A 79 -11.26 4.51 11.54
C ASP A 79 -11.50 5.90 10.92
N ALA A 80 -11.15 6.10 9.64
CA ALA A 80 -11.40 7.35 8.94
C ALA A 80 -12.89 7.73 8.88
N ASN A 81 -13.77 6.75 8.68
CA ASN A 81 -15.23 6.98 8.66
C ASN A 81 -15.79 7.33 10.05
N ARG A 82 -15.15 6.87 11.11
CA ARG A 82 -15.56 7.18 12.50
C ARG A 82 -15.00 8.50 13.02
N THR A 83 -13.89 8.96 12.44
CA THR A 83 -13.19 10.19 12.84
C THR A 83 -13.39 11.30 11.80
N VAL A 84 -14.65 11.59 11.48
CA VAL A 84 -15.03 12.55 10.43
C VAL A 84 -14.27 13.86 10.58
N ALA A 85 -13.55 14.24 9.51
CA ALA A 85 -12.87 15.52 9.34
C ALA A 85 -11.69 15.81 10.31
N GLU A 86 -10.97 14.79 10.78
CA GLU A 86 -9.72 15.04 11.50
C GLU A 86 -8.70 15.74 10.59
N PRO A 87 -8.15 16.87 11.02
CA PRO A 87 -7.20 17.59 10.20
C PRO A 87 -5.86 16.85 10.11
N VAL A 88 -5.18 16.99 8.98
CA VAL A 88 -3.78 16.55 8.84
C VAL A 88 -2.95 17.21 9.94
N PRO A 89 -2.09 16.49 10.69
CA PRO A 89 -1.23 17.05 11.71
C PRO A 89 -0.36 18.21 11.19
N LEU A 90 -0.19 19.26 12.01
CA LEU A 90 0.47 20.51 11.58
C LEU A 90 1.89 20.28 11.07
N GLN A 91 2.65 19.38 11.70
CA GLN A 91 4.04 19.10 11.36
C GLN A 91 4.24 18.52 9.94
N ILE A 92 3.22 17.87 9.35
CA ILE A 92 3.29 17.32 7.99
C ILE A 92 2.53 18.16 6.97
N ARG A 93 2.03 19.34 7.33
CA ARG A 93 1.40 20.27 6.39
C ARG A 93 2.46 21.11 5.67
N ASN A 94 2.30 21.25 4.36
CA ASN A 94 3.12 22.18 3.60
C ASN A 94 2.88 23.63 4.00
N ALA A 95 3.95 24.43 4.11
CA ALA A 95 3.92 25.84 4.48
C ALA A 95 4.52 26.74 3.38
N PRO A 96 3.92 26.81 2.15
CA PRO A 96 4.45 27.59 1.06
C PRO A 96 4.36 29.11 1.26
N THR A 97 3.46 29.58 2.13
CA THR A 97 3.26 31.01 2.41
C THR A 97 3.73 31.38 3.81
N ARG A 98 4.01 32.70 4.02
CA ARG A 98 4.37 33.22 5.34
C ARG A 98 3.26 32.99 6.37
N LEU A 99 2.01 33.23 5.99
CA LEU A 99 0.85 32.99 6.86
C LEU A 99 0.78 31.54 7.36
N MET A 100 1.05 30.57 6.48
CA MET A 100 1.06 29.14 6.87
C MET A 100 2.19 28.85 7.86
N LYS A 101 3.36 29.46 7.69
CA LYS A 101 4.46 29.36 8.67
C LYS A 101 4.10 29.98 10.02
N ASP A 102 3.42 31.14 10.00
CA ASP A 102 2.95 31.82 11.20
C ASP A 102 1.86 31.02 11.92
N LEU A 103 1.17 30.10 11.21
CA LEU A 103 0.19 29.13 11.73
C LEU A 103 0.83 27.78 12.11
N ASP A 104 2.15 27.72 12.27
CA ASP A 104 2.92 26.53 12.66
C ASP A 104 2.83 25.33 11.67
N TYR A 105 2.46 25.56 10.40
CA TYR A 105 2.48 24.50 9.38
C TYR A 105 3.93 24.07 9.12
N GLY A 106 4.17 22.75 9.15
CA GLY A 106 5.49 22.15 8.99
C GLY A 106 6.43 22.31 10.19
N LYS A 107 5.97 22.89 11.29
CA LYS A 107 6.79 23.04 12.50
C LYS A 107 7.06 21.69 13.13
N GLY A 108 8.34 21.38 13.34
CA GLY A 108 8.76 20.08 13.87
C GLY A 108 8.85 18.98 12.80
N TYR A 109 8.74 19.33 11.51
CA TYR A 109 8.97 18.36 10.45
C TYR A 109 10.42 17.86 10.46
N VAL A 110 10.58 16.54 10.48
CA VAL A 110 11.89 15.89 10.40
C VAL A 110 12.01 15.23 9.02
N TYR A 111 12.98 15.72 8.24
CA TYR A 111 13.25 15.15 6.93
C TYR A 111 14.05 13.85 7.08
N ALA A 112 13.45 12.72 6.74
CA ALA A 112 14.06 11.41 6.97
C ALA A 112 15.44 11.24 6.33
N HIS A 113 15.71 11.92 5.21
CA HIS A 113 17.02 11.86 4.55
C HIS A 113 18.14 12.58 5.31
N ASP A 114 17.81 13.45 6.28
CA ASP A 114 18.80 14.12 7.13
C ASP A 114 19.19 13.26 8.33
N THR A 115 18.48 12.16 8.58
CA THR A 115 18.82 11.19 9.62
C THR A 115 19.78 10.11 9.10
N GLU A 116 20.58 9.50 9.98
CA GLU A 116 21.51 8.44 9.63
C GLU A 116 20.77 7.21 9.10
N GLU A 117 19.71 6.81 9.78
CA GLU A 117 18.91 5.62 9.45
C GLU A 117 17.91 5.84 8.32
N LYS A 118 17.79 7.07 7.80
CA LYS A 118 16.79 7.47 6.80
C LYS A 118 15.36 7.22 7.25
N ILE A 119 15.13 7.36 8.55
CA ILE A 119 13.83 7.22 9.21
C ILE A 119 13.60 8.46 10.08
N ALA A 120 12.37 8.96 10.11
CA ALA A 120 11.97 10.04 11.01
C ALA A 120 11.11 9.49 12.16
N ASP A 121 11.43 9.88 13.41
CA ASP A 121 10.54 9.66 14.55
C ASP A 121 9.55 10.81 14.62
N MET A 122 8.48 10.69 13.85
CA MET A 122 7.46 11.71 13.75
C MET A 122 6.08 11.06 13.70
N GLU A 123 5.15 11.59 14.51
CA GLU A 123 3.77 11.16 14.44
C GLU A 123 3.09 11.78 13.21
N CYS A 124 2.51 10.92 12.37
CA CYS A 124 1.84 11.32 11.12
C CYS A 124 0.32 11.14 11.18
N LEU A 125 -0.18 10.49 12.23
CA LEU A 125 -1.61 10.32 12.44
C LEU A 125 -2.19 11.45 13.31
N PRO A 126 -3.48 11.77 13.17
CA PRO A 126 -4.19 12.63 14.11
C PRO A 126 -4.11 12.11 15.54
N ASP A 127 -4.24 12.99 16.53
CA ASP A 127 -4.04 12.64 17.94
C ASP A 127 -4.93 11.51 18.45
N ASN A 128 -6.17 11.42 17.98
CA ASN A 128 -7.12 10.37 18.34
C ASN A 128 -6.81 9.01 17.66
N LEU A 129 -5.93 9.00 16.65
CA LEU A 129 -5.46 7.78 15.97
C LEU A 129 -3.99 7.48 16.29
N ARG A 130 -3.37 8.25 17.19
CA ARG A 130 -1.96 8.07 17.56
C ARG A 130 -1.68 6.65 18.04
N GLY A 131 -0.64 6.03 17.49
CA GLY A 131 -0.23 4.68 17.83
C GLY A 131 -1.05 3.58 17.13
N ARG A 132 -1.97 3.93 16.21
CA ARG A 132 -2.65 2.92 15.38
C ARG A 132 -1.66 2.30 14.40
N GLU A 133 -1.71 1.00 14.32
CA GLU A 133 -0.97 0.19 13.34
C GLU A 133 -1.99 -0.59 12.52
N TYR A 134 -1.98 -0.41 11.21
CA TYR A 134 -2.96 -1.05 10.30
C TYR A 134 -2.37 -2.23 9.54
N TYR A 135 -1.09 -2.13 9.14
CA TYR A 135 -0.46 -3.19 8.37
C TYR A 135 0.30 -4.15 9.29
N HIS A 136 -0.09 -5.41 9.23
CA HIS A 136 0.54 -6.51 9.96
C HIS A 136 1.08 -7.52 8.94
N PRO A 137 2.38 -7.47 8.60
CA PRO A 137 2.98 -8.39 7.63
C PRO A 137 2.78 -9.85 8.03
N GLY A 138 2.43 -10.67 7.05
CA GLY A 138 2.33 -12.12 7.20
C GLY A 138 3.69 -12.82 7.16
N ASP A 139 3.64 -14.13 6.90
CA ASP A 139 4.80 -15.02 6.87
C ASP A 139 5.02 -15.64 5.47
N GLN A 140 4.23 -15.25 4.47
CA GLN A 140 4.26 -15.79 3.13
C GLN A 140 5.08 -14.93 2.17
N GLY A 141 5.78 -15.56 1.23
CA GLY A 141 6.48 -14.91 0.13
C GLY A 141 7.50 -13.86 0.57
N PHE A 142 7.29 -12.60 0.15
CA PHE A 142 8.16 -11.47 0.50
C PHE A 142 7.83 -10.82 1.86
N GLU A 143 6.68 -11.10 2.46
CA GLU A 143 6.26 -10.43 3.70
C GLU A 143 7.18 -10.63 4.91
N PRO A 144 7.88 -11.77 5.10
CA PRO A 144 8.86 -11.89 6.18
C PRO A 144 9.95 -10.80 6.16
N ARG A 145 10.40 -10.36 4.96
CA ARG A 145 11.38 -9.26 4.82
C ARG A 145 10.80 -7.92 5.22
N PHE A 146 9.53 -7.68 4.88
CA PHE A 146 8.83 -6.46 5.32
C PHE A 146 8.61 -6.48 6.82
N LYS A 147 8.32 -7.64 7.40
CA LYS A 147 8.16 -7.82 8.84
C LYS A 147 9.44 -7.50 9.60
N GLU A 148 10.57 -8.05 9.19
CA GLU A 148 11.88 -7.74 9.76
C GLU A 148 12.17 -6.24 9.72
N ARG A 149 11.95 -5.58 8.57
CA ARG A 149 12.15 -4.14 8.42
C ARG A 149 11.20 -3.33 9.28
N TYR A 150 9.93 -3.72 9.34
CA TYR A 150 8.90 -3.07 10.13
C TYR A 150 9.23 -3.13 11.63
N GLU A 151 9.60 -4.30 12.13
CA GLU A 151 10.00 -4.51 13.53
C GLU A 151 11.27 -3.72 13.88
N ALA A 152 12.24 -3.66 12.99
CA ALA A 152 13.45 -2.86 13.18
C ALA A 152 13.13 -1.36 13.30
N ILE A 153 12.24 -0.83 12.44
CA ILE A 153 11.77 0.56 12.49
C ILE A 153 11.03 0.83 13.81
N ARG A 154 10.16 -0.09 14.22
CA ARG A 154 9.39 0.04 15.46
C ARG A 154 10.30 0.09 16.67
N LYS A 155 11.25 -0.84 16.75
CA LYS A 155 12.24 -0.88 17.84
C LYS A 155 13.07 0.42 17.89
N TRP A 156 13.54 0.89 16.74
CA TRP A 156 14.28 2.14 16.66
C TRP A 156 13.45 3.33 17.18
N ARG A 157 12.16 3.46 16.78
CA ARG A 157 11.27 4.51 17.30
C ARG A 157 11.07 4.43 18.81
N GLU A 158 10.94 3.22 19.36
CA GLU A 158 10.81 3.03 20.81
C GLU A 158 12.08 3.48 21.56
N GLU A 159 13.26 3.28 20.98
CA GLU A 159 14.53 3.73 21.53
C GLU A 159 14.67 5.26 21.49
N GLN A 160 14.18 5.93 20.44
CA GLN A 160 14.18 7.40 20.37
C GLN A 160 13.30 8.03 21.47
N LYS A 161 12.14 7.44 21.76
CA LYS A 161 11.23 7.93 22.81
C LYS A 161 11.80 7.82 24.23
N LYS A 162 12.85 7.04 24.44
CA LYS A 162 13.51 6.86 25.76
C LYS A 162 14.69 7.81 25.98
N LYS A 163 15.14 8.51 24.95
CA LYS A 163 16.21 9.52 24.99
C LYS A 163 15.64 10.90 25.28
#